data_5b7d0e335af15eef51393ccded35bbed
#
_entry.id   5b7d0e335af15eef51393ccded35bbed
#
_cell.length_a   1.000
_cell.length_b   1.000
_cell.length_c   1.000
_cell.angle_alpha   90.00
_cell.angle_beta   90.00
_cell.angle_gamma   90.00
#
_symmetry.space_group_name_H-M   'P 1'
#
loop_
_entity.id
_entity.type
_entity.pdbx_description
1 polymer ?
#
loop_
_entity_poly.entity_id
_entity_poly.type
_entity_poly.pdbx_seq_one_letter_code
_entity_poly.pdbx_strand_id
1 'polypeptide(L)'
;MINNCGLYVHIPFCLSKCVYCDFVSYTGRENLFEPYARALIKEIKHRAPRFSDRVFDTVYFGGGTPTLLPSALTADIMSAIKDNFAVAADAEITTEANPATIDGKKTEVYLNAGFNRVSVGMQSADDKTLAFLGRAHNARQFEETVKTLKTAGFDNINADFMLGLPGQTQAAVGETVDYLDRLGVRHISAYSLILEKGTPLYSDVKKGKTVLPDDDFTVDLY
;
A
#
# COMPACT_ATOMS: atom_id res chain seq x y z
N MET A 1 -21.48 21.56 11.08
CA MET A 1 -20.01 21.33 10.98
C MET A 1 -19.84 19.87 10.58
N ILE A 2 -19.09 19.59 9.52
CA ILE A 2 -18.82 18.22 9.09
C ILE A 2 -17.83 17.64 10.12
N ASN A 3 -18.30 16.68 10.93
CA ASN A 3 -17.49 16.02 11.97
C ASN A 3 -16.84 14.73 11.42
N ASN A 4 -16.58 14.66 10.11
CA ASN A 4 -15.99 13.51 9.45
C ASN A 4 -14.48 13.47 9.72
N CYS A 5 -13.99 12.32 10.11
CA CYS A 5 -12.59 12.07 10.44
C CYS A 5 -12.09 10.83 9.72
N GLY A 6 -10.80 10.83 9.36
CA GLY A 6 -10.10 9.63 8.91
C GLY A 6 -9.35 8.96 10.07
N LEU A 7 -9.30 7.63 10.05
CA LEU A 7 -8.49 6.83 10.96
C LEU A 7 -7.37 6.14 10.18
N TYR A 8 -6.12 6.43 10.53
CA TYR A 8 -4.95 5.78 9.95
C TYR A 8 -4.38 4.73 10.91
N VAL A 9 -4.17 3.53 10.38
CA VAL A 9 -3.57 2.40 11.09
C VAL A 9 -2.22 2.09 10.48
N HIS A 10 -1.14 2.31 11.22
CA HIS A 10 0.21 2.02 10.74
C HIS A 10 0.60 0.57 11.01
N ILE A 11 1.00 -0.16 9.97
CA ILE A 11 1.52 -1.53 10.07
C ILE A 11 2.97 -1.53 9.59
N PRO A 12 3.97 -1.55 10.50
CA PRO A 12 5.36 -1.27 10.18
C PRO A 12 6.14 -2.52 9.69
N PHE A 13 5.53 -3.43 8.99
CA PHE A 13 6.19 -4.67 8.58
C PHE A 13 6.28 -4.77 7.06
N CYS A 14 7.44 -5.18 6.56
CA CYS A 14 7.69 -5.46 5.14
C CYS A 14 8.38 -6.81 4.97
N LEU A 15 8.11 -7.48 3.85
CA LEU A 15 8.82 -8.70 3.45
C LEU A 15 10.28 -8.39 3.10
N SER A 16 10.50 -7.28 2.35
CA SER A 16 11.80 -6.73 2.00
C SER A 16 11.76 -5.21 2.09
N LYS A 17 12.92 -4.56 2.33
CA LYS A 17 13.05 -3.11 2.29
C LYS A 17 13.45 -2.70 0.88
N CYS A 18 12.58 -1.93 0.20
CA CYS A 18 12.88 -1.38 -1.11
C CYS A 18 14.04 -0.38 -1.04
N VAL A 19 14.84 -0.29 -2.10
CA VAL A 19 16.07 0.54 -2.09
C VAL A 19 15.82 2.03 -1.98
N TYR A 20 14.62 2.50 -2.30
CA TYR A 20 14.20 3.89 -2.27
C TYR A 20 13.40 4.29 -1.02
N CYS A 21 12.89 3.30 -0.25
CA CYS A 21 11.86 3.54 0.76
C CYS A 21 12.46 4.00 2.09
N ASP A 22 12.00 5.16 2.60
CA ASP A 22 12.34 5.70 3.91
C ASP A 22 11.22 5.54 4.96
N PHE A 23 10.08 4.97 4.56
CA PHE A 23 8.95 4.75 5.47
C PHE A 23 9.36 3.95 6.70
N VAL A 24 8.73 4.25 7.84
CA VAL A 24 8.94 3.50 9.10
C VAL A 24 8.44 2.08 8.92
N SER A 25 9.34 1.18 8.54
CA SER A 25 9.05 -0.23 8.31
C SER A 25 10.25 -1.12 8.61
N TYR A 26 9.97 -2.35 9.02
CA TYR A 26 10.94 -3.33 9.47
C TYR A 26 10.75 -4.66 8.76
N THR A 27 11.84 -5.34 8.46
CA THR A 27 11.86 -6.69 7.88
C THR A 27 12.33 -7.72 8.90
N GLY A 28 11.97 -9.00 8.73
CA GLY A 28 12.41 -10.08 9.62
C GLY A 28 11.91 -9.92 11.06
N ARG A 29 10.68 -9.40 11.23
CA ARG A 29 10.05 -9.16 12.54
C ARG A 29 8.73 -9.91 12.71
N GLU A 30 8.57 -11.05 12.07
CA GLU A 30 7.33 -11.84 12.07
C GLU A 30 6.92 -12.26 13.49
N ASN A 31 7.90 -12.46 14.38
CA ASN A 31 7.69 -12.74 15.81
C ASN A 31 7.00 -11.58 16.56
N LEU A 32 6.94 -10.38 15.96
CA LEU A 32 6.29 -9.21 16.54
C LEU A 32 4.87 -8.98 16.02
N PHE A 33 4.38 -9.72 15.03
CA PHE A 33 3.06 -9.49 14.45
C PHE A 33 1.95 -9.55 15.49
N GLU A 34 1.88 -10.62 16.25
CA GLU A 34 0.87 -10.80 17.28
C GLU A 34 1.03 -9.83 18.47
N PRO A 35 2.23 -9.65 19.07
CA PRO A 35 2.43 -8.63 20.10
C PRO A 35 2.05 -7.22 19.63
N TYR A 36 2.38 -6.85 18.38
CA TYR A 36 2.04 -5.57 17.80
C TYR A 36 0.52 -5.39 17.64
N ALA A 37 -0.17 -6.38 17.06
CA ALA A 37 -1.62 -6.34 16.91
C ALA A 37 -2.33 -6.18 18.26
N ARG A 38 -1.90 -6.92 19.29
CA ARG A 38 -2.43 -6.78 20.66
C ARG A 38 -2.18 -5.39 21.24
N ALA A 39 -1.00 -4.82 21.04
CA ALA A 39 -0.68 -3.47 21.48
C ALA A 39 -1.54 -2.42 20.78
N LEU A 40 -1.72 -2.56 19.47
CA LEU A 40 -2.54 -1.68 18.65
C LEU A 40 -4.03 -1.74 19.07
N ILE A 41 -4.58 -2.92 19.30
CA ILE A 41 -5.94 -3.10 19.82
C ILE A 41 -6.11 -2.42 21.20
N LYS A 42 -5.09 -2.50 22.03
CA LYS A 42 -5.09 -1.83 23.34
C LYS A 42 -5.06 -0.31 23.19
N GLU A 43 -4.28 0.20 22.24
CA GLU A 43 -4.24 1.63 21.92
C GLU A 43 -5.58 2.12 21.38
N ILE A 44 -6.22 1.39 20.46
CA ILE A 44 -7.55 1.67 19.92
C ILE A 44 -8.55 1.88 21.09
N LYS A 45 -8.66 0.89 21.97
CA LYS A 45 -9.56 0.95 23.13
C LYS A 45 -9.25 2.12 24.07
N HIS A 46 -7.99 2.43 24.28
CA HIS A 46 -7.56 3.52 25.14
C HIS A 46 -7.87 4.90 24.56
N ARG A 47 -7.73 5.05 23.23
CA ARG A 47 -7.93 6.34 22.55
C ARG A 47 -9.38 6.64 22.22
N ALA A 48 -10.19 5.63 21.96
CA ALA A 48 -11.56 5.78 21.49
C ALA A 48 -12.44 6.73 22.31
N PRO A 49 -12.40 6.76 23.67
CA PRO A 49 -13.22 7.69 24.45
C PRO A 49 -12.98 9.17 24.12
N ARG A 50 -11.81 9.53 23.59
CA ARG A 50 -11.48 10.91 23.21
C ARG A 50 -12.15 11.36 21.91
N PHE A 51 -12.76 10.45 21.18
CA PHE A 51 -13.36 10.66 19.86
C PHE A 51 -14.82 10.20 19.81
N SER A 52 -15.48 10.10 20.97
CA SER A 52 -16.86 9.62 21.09
C SER A 52 -17.89 10.51 20.39
N ASP A 53 -17.52 11.77 20.09
CA ASP A 53 -18.32 12.75 19.35
C ASP A 53 -18.01 12.78 17.84
N ARG A 54 -17.15 11.90 17.35
CA ARG A 54 -16.69 11.86 15.95
C ARG A 54 -17.25 10.66 15.21
N VAL A 55 -17.52 10.87 13.91
CA VAL A 55 -17.81 9.79 12.96
C VAL A 55 -16.64 9.66 12.00
N PHE A 56 -16.17 8.43 11.80
CA PHE A 56 -15.07 8.11 10.90
C PHE A 56 -15.65 7.64 9.57
N ASP A 57 -15.42 8.39 8.50
CA ASP A 57 -15.85 8.08 7.13
C ASP A 57 -14.75 7.40 6.31
N THR A 58 -13.53 7.38 6.83
CA THR A 58 -12.42 6.63 6.22
C THR A 58 -11.60 5.88 7.27
N VAL A 59 -11.17 4.65 6.93
CA VAL A 59 -10.19 3.88 7.69
C VAL A 59 -9.12 3.42 6.73
N TYR A 60 -7.86 3.73 7.00
CA TYR A 60 -6.75 3.42 6.13
C TYR A 60 -5.66 2.63 6.85
N PHE A 61 -5.39 1.42 6.38
CA PHE A 61 -4.28 0.58 6.83
C PHE A 61 -3.11 0.77 5.88
N GLY A 62 -2.03 1.36 6.36
CA GLY A 62 -0.85 1.67 5.56
C GLY A 62 0.46 1.50 6.32
N GLY A 63 1.54 2.00 5.73
CA GLY A 63 2.86 2.10 6.35
C GLY A 63 3.94 1.25 5.68
N GLY A 64 4.17 0.04 6.15
CA GLY A 64 5.03 -0.93 5.48
C GLY A 64 4.26 -1.73 4.43
N THR A 65 3.76 -2.88 4.83
CA THR A 65 2.90 -3.74 4.01
C THR A 65 1.83 -4.35 4.93
N PRO A 66 0.68 -3.71 5.09
CA PRO A 66 -0.37 -4.19 5.99
C PRO A 66 -0.80 -5.63 5.70
N THR A 67 -0.82 -6.02 4.43
CA THR A 67 -1.16 -7.37 3.99
C THR A 67 -0.10 -8.43 4.32
N LEU A 68 1.04 -8.06 4.90
CA LEU A 68 2.00 -9.02 5.42
C LEU A 68 1.50 -9.67 6.72
N LEU A 69 0.71 -8.94 7.52
CA LEU A 69 0.10 -9.53 8.71
C LEU A 69 -0.75 -10.75 8.36
N PRO A 70 -0.83 -11.76 9.24
CA PRO A 70 -1.88 -12.76 9.20
C PRO A 70 -3.25 -12.09 9.16
N SER A 71 -4.11 -12.52 8.23
CA SER A 71 -5.42 -11.87 8.01
C SER A 71 -6.32 -11.90 9.25
N ALA A 72 -6.20 -12.90 10.11
CA ALA A 72 -6.93 -12.96 11.38
C ALA A 72 -6.56 -11.76 12.29
N LEU A 73 -5.28 -11.40 12.40
CA LEU A 73 -4.85 -10.25 13.19
C LEU A 73 -5.38 -8.93 12.60
N THR A 74 -5.42 -8.81 11.28
CA THR A 74 -6.01 -7.63 10.61
C THR A 74 -7.51 -7.55 10.88
N ALA A 75 -8.22 -8.67 10.84
CA ALA A 75 -9.65 -8.75 11.18
C ALA A 75 -9.91 -8.38 12.65
N ASP A 76 -9.07 -8.85 13.59
CA ASP A 76 -9.17 -8.51 15.01
C ASP A 76 -8.97 -7.01 15.25
N ILE A 77 -7.99 -6.39 14.57
CA ILE A 77 -7.76 -4.93 14.63
C ILE A 77 -8.99 -4.18 14.09
N MET A 78 -9.53 -4.61 12.94
CA MET A 78 -10.70 -3.97 12.33
C MET A 78 -11.96 -4.12 13.20
N SER A 79 -12.16 -5.30 13.82
CA SER A 79 -13.23 -5.49 14.82
C SER A 79 -13.07 -4.52 15.99
N ALA A 80 -11.86 -4.42 16.55
CA ALA A 80 -11.62 -3.47 17.65
C ALA A 80 -11.91 -2.00 17.25
N ILE A 81 -11.63 -1.62 16.00
CA ILE A 81 -11.99 -0.29 15.47
C ILE A 81 -13.51 -0.12 15.46
N LYS A 82 -14.25 -1.04 14.84
CA LYS A 82 -15.71 -0.99 14.72
C LYS A 82 -16.43 -1.01 16.08
N ASP A 83 -15.87 -1.74 17.04
CA ASP A 83 -16.45 -1.86 18.39
C ASP A 83 -16.24 -0.60 19.25
N ASN A 84 -15.26 0.24 18.92
CA ASN A 84 -14.84 1.35 19.78
C ASN A 84 -14.98 2.74 19.12
N PHE A 85 -15.07 2.83 17.79
CA PHE A 85 -15.25 4.07 17.05
C PHE A 85 -16.55 4.03 16.24
N ALA A 86 -17.22 5.17 16.11
CA ALA A 86 -18.36 5.31 15.21
C ALA A 86 -17.86 5.37 13.76
N VAL A 87 -17.74 4.23 13.10
CA VAL A 87 -17.39 4.15 11.68
C VAL A 87 -18.69 4.24 10.86
N ALA A 88 -18.73 5.14 9.88
CA ALA A 88 -19.89 5.31 9.01
C ALA A 88 -20.21 4.02 8.23
N ALA A 89 -21.47 3.78 7.96
CA ALA A 89 -21.90 2.56 7.26
C ALA A 89 -21.36 2.48 5.83
N ASP A 90 -21.12 3.63 5.20
CA ASP A 90 -20.58 3.81 3.86
C ASP A 90 -19.10 4.23 3.87
N ALA A 91 -18.41 4.08 5.01
CA ALA A 91 -16.99 4.43 5.13
C ALA A 91 -16.10 3.73 4.11
N GLU A 92 -15.15 4.45 3.53
CA GLU A 92 -14.08 3.83 2.75
C GLU A 92 -13.06 3.18 3.70
N ILE A 93 -12.91 1.86 3.59
CA ILE A 93 -11.99 1.07 4.40
C ILE A 93 -10.92 0.50 3.48
N THR A 94 -9.74 1.10 3.51
CA THR A 94 -8.63 0.82 2.61
C THR A 94 -7.53 0.03 3.29
N THR A 95 -6.91 -0.91 2.57
CA THR A 95 -5.62 -1.50 2.93
C THR A 95 -4.62 -1.35 1.79
N GLU A 96 -3.37 -1.04 2.14
CA GLU A 96 -2.25 -1.19 1.22
C GLU A 96 -1.84 -2.66 1.10
N ALA A 97 -1.46 -3.06 -0.11
CA ALA A 97 -1.05 -4.41 -0.42
C ALA A 97 0.23 -4.44 -1.27
N ASN A 98 1.12 -5.40 -0.95
CA ASN A 98 2.13 -5.83 -1.90
C ASN A 98 1.62 -7.08 -2.62
N PRO A 99 1.72 -7.18 -3.96
CA PRO A 99 1.24 -8.33 -4.72
C PRO A 99 1.68 -9.69 -4.18
N ALA A 100 2.92 -9.79 -3.65
CA ALA A 100 3.44 -11.04 -3.07
C ALA A 100 2.82 -11.44 -1.72
N THR A 101 1.92 -10.62 -1.13
CA THR A 101 1.39 -10.83 0.21
C THR A 101 -0.12 -11.04 0.28
N ILE A 102 -0.79 -11.10 -0.86
CA ILE A 102 -2.24 -11.30 -0.96
C ILE A 102 -2.56 -12.62 -1.70
N ASP A 103 -3.56 -13.34 -1.20
CA ASP A 103 -4.14 -14.53 -1.81
C ASP A 103 -5.67 -14.53 -1.65
N GLY A 104 -6.36 -15.50 -2.29
CA GLY A 104 -7.81 -15.57 -2.26
C GLY A 104 -8.40 -15.71 -0.86
N LYS A 105 -7.76 -16.50 0.02
CA LYS A 105 -8.25 -16.70 1.41
C LYS A 105 -8.12 -15.41 2.22
N LYS A 106 -7.00 -14.72 2.09
CA LYS A 106 -6.76 -13.44 2.75
C LYS A 106 -7.75 -12.39 2.26
N THR A 107 -8.02 -12.36 0.95
CA THR A 107 -8.97 -11.44 0.33
C THR A 107 -10.40 -11.62 0.89
N GLU A 108 -10.86 -12.87 1.06
CA GLU A 108 -12.15 -13.18 1.68
C GLU A 108 -12.23 -12.66 3.13
N VAL A 109 -11.17 -12.84 3.91
CA VAL A 109 -11.13 -12.34 5.30
C VAL A 109 -11.22 -10.82 5.33
N TYR A 110 -10.55 -10.13 4.41
CA TYR A 110 -10.61 -8.67 4.33
C TYR A 110 -11.99 -8.15 3.95
N LEU A 111 -12.66 -8.75 2.96
CA LEU A 111 -14.03 -8.41 2.62
C LEU A 111 -14.97 -8.61 3.82
N ASN A 112 -14.87 -9.75 4.50
CA ASN A 112 -15.69 -10.04 5.69
C ASN A 112 -15.40 -9.08 6.85
N ALA A 113 -14.17 -8.59 6.99
CA ALA A 113 -13.80 -7.56 7.95
C ALA A 113 -14.31 -6.17 7.54
N GLY A 114 -14.78 -5.99 6.29
CA GLY A 114 -15.39 -4.78 5.77
C GLY A 114 -14.46 -3.88 5.00
N PHE A 115 -13.26 -4.36 4.63
CA PHE A 115 -12.44 -3.63 3.66
C PHE A 115 -13.16 -3.57 2.31
N ASN A 116 -13.20 -2.39 1.70
CA ASN A 116 -13.89 -2.14 0.42
C ASN A 116 -12.97 -1.48 -0.63
N ARG A 117 -11.72 -1.18 -0.27
CA ARG A 117 -10.71 -0.64 -1.19
C ARG A 117 -9.34 -1.27 -0.91
N VAL A 118 -8.60 -1.57 -1.98
CA VAL A 118 -7.21 -2.06 -1.89
C VAL A 118 -6.29 -1.18 -2.75
N SER A 119 -5.22 -0.64 -2.15
CA SER A 119 -4.13 0.02 -2.86
C SER A 119 -3.00 -0.95 -3.09
N VAL A 120 -2.74 -1.32 -4.33
CA VAL A 120 -1.75 -2.34 -4.69
C VAL A 120 -0.48 -1.67 -5.20
N GLY A 121 0.61 -1.84 -4.47
CA GLY A 121 1.90 -1.26 -4.83
C GLY A 121 2.53 -1.97 -6.03
N MET A 122 2.15 -1.58 -7.25
CA MET A 122 2.72 -2.08 -8.49
C MET A 122 4.11 -1.52 -8.75
N GLN A 123 4.27 -0.21 -8.66
CA GLN A 123 5.45 0.63 -8.88
C GLN A 123 5.94 0.68 -10.33
N SER A 124 5.98 -0.42 -11.06
CA SER A 124 6.36 -0.53 -12.47
C SER A 124 5.74 -1.77 -13.11
N ALA A 125 5.50 -1.73 -14.41
CA ALA A 125 5.14 -2.90 -15.23
C ALA A 125 6.38 -3.63 -15.77
N ASP A 126 7.59 -3.10 -15.57
CA ASP A 126 8.84 -3.71 -16.03
C ASP A 126 9.54 -4.48 -14.91
N ASP A 127 9.75 -5.78 -15.11
CA ASP A 127 10.37 -6.66 -14.11
C ASP A 127 11.82 -6.29 -13.77
N LYS A 128 12.57 -5.69 -14.70
CA LYS A 128 13.94 -5.23 -14.44
C LYS A 128 13.91 -4.03 -13.48
N THR A 129 13.00 -3.12 -13.72
CA THR A 129 12.76 -1.97 -12.84
C THR A 129 12.29 -2.42 -11.46
N LEU A 130 11.38 -3.39 -11.36
CA LEU A 130 10.95 -3.96 -10.09
C LEU A 130 12.11 -4.61 -9.32
N ALA A 131 12.96 -5.37 -10.01
CA ALA A 131 14.15 -5.96 -9.40
C ALA A 131 15.15 -4.88 -8.93
N PHE A 132 15.37 -3.82 -9.73
CA PHE A 132 16.19 -2.67 -9.35
C PHE A 132 15.66 -1.97 -8.09
N LEU A 133 14.35 -1.80 -7.98
CA LEU A 133 13.70 -1.19 -6.82
C LEU A 133 13.72 -2.09 -5.57
N GLY A 134 14.16 -3.35 -5.68
CA GLY A 134 14.13 -4.33 -4.58
C GLY A 134 12.72 -4.82 -4.24
N ARG A 135 11.81 -4.83 -5.23
CA ARG A 135 10.44 -5.31 -5.03
C ARG A 135 10.39 -6.83 -4.90
N ALA A 136 9.51 -7.31 -4.03
CA ALA A 136 9.31 -8.73 -3.76
C ALA A 136 8.37 -9.42 -4.76
N HIS A 137 7.89 -8.70 -5.78
CA HIS A 137 6.96 -9.19 -6.80
C HIS A 137 7.42 -8.80 -8.21
N ASN A 138 6.82 -9.43 -9.21
CA ASN A 138 6.95 -9.11 -10.63
C ASN A 138 5.59 -8.67 -11.22
N ALA A 139 5.59 -8.21 -12.48
CA ALA A 139 4.39 -7.72 -13.17
C ALA A 139 3.27 -8.78 -13.25
N ARG A 140 3.64 -10.05 -13.48
CA ARG A 140 2.67 -11.16 -13.50
C ARG A 140 1.98 -11.35 -12.14
N GLN A 141 2.70 -11.28 -11.03
CA GLN A 141 2.13 -11.40 -9.69
C GLN A 141 1.19 -10.22 -9.39
N PHE A 142 1.48 -9.02 -9.88
CA PHE A 142 0.56 -7.90 -9.80
C PHE A 142 -0.76 -8.19 -10.54
N GLU A 143 -0.68 -8.67 -11.79
CA GLU A 143 -1.85 -9.05 -12.59
C GLU A 143 -2.70 -10.13 -11.90
N GLU A 144 -2.05 -11.18 -11.40
CA GLU A 144 -2.71 -12.25 -10.65
C GLU A 144 -3.40 -11.72 -9.37
N THR A 145 -2.77 -10.76 -8.69
CA THR A 145 -3.36 -10.10 -7.51
C THR A 145 -4.61 -9.30 -7.87
N VAL A 146 -4.56 -8.50 -8.93
CA VAL A 146 -5.75 -7.74 -9.39
C VAL A 146 -6.89 -8.70 -9.76
N LYS A 147 -6.60 -9.78 -10.48
CA LYS A 147 -7.60 -10.81 -10.82
C LYS A 147 -8.20 -11.46 -9.58
N THR A 148 -7.37 -11.80 -8.59
CA THR A 148 -7.81 -12.39 -7.31
C THR A 148 -8.73 -11.44 -6.55
N LEU A 149 -8.36 -10.17 -6.43
CA LEU A 149 -9.18 -9.14 -5.78
C LEU A 149 -10.53 -8.98 -6.46
N LYS A 150 -10.57 -8.88 -7.79
CA LYS A 150 -11.82 -8.75 -8.57
C LYS A 150 -12.71 -9.98 -8.45
N THR A 151 -12.14 -11.17 -8.54
CA THR A 151 -12.88 -12.43 -8.41
C THR A 151 -13.52 -12.56 -7.04
N ALA A 152 -12.88 -12.03 -6.00
CA ALA A 152 -13.43 -12.01 -4.65
C ALA A 152 -14.49 -10.93 -4.42
N GLY A 153 -14.60 -9.91 -5.30
CA GLY A 153 -15.61 -8.86 -5.22
C GLY A 153 -15.08 -7.46 -4.86
N PHE A 154 -13.76 -7.23 -4.89
CA PHE A 154 -13.24 -5.86 -4.80
C PHE A 154 -13.37 -5.13 -6.13
N ASP A 155 -14.19 -4.08 -6.17
CA ASP A 155 -14.35 -3.18 -7.33
C ASP A 155 -13.46 -1.93 -7.23
N ASN A 156 -13.11 -1.50 -6.01
CA ASN A 156 -12.28 -0.32 -5.76
C ASN A 156 -10.83 -0.73 -5.54
N ILE A 157 -10.09 -0.84 -6.65
CA ILE A 157 -8.67 -1.19 -6.67
C ILE A 157 -7.88 0.00 -7.18
N ASN A 158 -6.88 0.43 -6.40
CA ASN A 158 -5.87 1.40 -6.81
C ASN A 158 -4.57 0.69 -7.14
N ALA A 159 -3.85 1.17 -8.14
CA ALA A 159 -2.46 0.81 -8.42
C ALA A 159 -1.53 1.98 -8.13
N ASP A 160 -0.52 1.75 -7.31
CA ASP A 160 0.54 2.72 -7.09
C ASP A 160 1.60 2.56 -8.17
N PHE A 161 1.95 3.64 -8.85
CA PHE A 161 2.87 3.67 -9.98
C PHE A 161 3.89 4.80 -9.83
N MET A 162 5.17 4.48 -10.03
CA MET A 162 6.26 5.44 -9.86
C MET A 162 6.71 6.04 -11.19
N LEU A 163 6.91 7.37 -11.19
CA LEU A 163 7.49 8.15 -12.28
C LEU A 163 8.91 8.59 -11.93
N GLY A 164 9.70 8.95 -12.94
CA GLY A 164 11.06 9.41 -12.72
C GLY A 164 12.04 8.29 -12.36
N LEU A 165 11.76 7.06 -12.76
CA LEU A 165 12.66 5.92 -12.55
C LEU A 165 13.79 5.90 -13.60
N PRO A 166 14.99 5.35 -13.25
CA PRO A 166 16.10 5.24 -14.20
C PRO A 166 15.69 4.52 -15.48
N GLY A 167 15.94 5.16 -16.64
CA GLY A 167 15.63 4.58 -17.96
C GLY A 167 14.15 4.57 -18.33
N GLN A 168 13.26 5.13 -17.53
CA GLN A 168 11.83 5.24 -17.86
C GLN A 168 11.64 6.19 -19.05
N THR A 169 10.68 5.87 -19.93
CA THR A 169 10.31 6.68 -21.09
C THR A 169 8.83 7.03 -21.06
N GLN A 170 8.43 8.10 -21.75
CA GLN A 170 7.01 8.47 -21.90
C GLN A 170 6.20 7.31 -22.52
N ALA A 171 6.74 6.62 -23.51
CA ALA A 171 6.08 5.47 -24.12
C ALA A 171 5.83 4.35 -23.07
N ALA A 172 6.80 4.02 -22.22
CA ALA A 172 6.64 3.02 -21.18
C ALA A 172 5.61 3.42 -20.11
N VAL A 173 5.49 4.73 -19.81
CA VAL A 173 4.44 5.26 -18.93
C VAL A 173 3.07 5.07 -19.57
N GLY A 174 2.88 5.48 -20.84
CA GLY A 174 1.63 5.28 -21.60
C GLY A 174 1.22 3.80 -21.67
N GLU A 175 2.17 2.90 -22.03
CA GLU A 175 1.92 1.46 -22.06
C GLU A 175 1.50 0.90 -20.69
N THR A 176 2.05 1.45 -19.60
CA THR A 176 1.67 1.07 -18.23
C THR A 176 0.25 1.50 -17.90
N VAL A 177 -0.15 2.71 -18.28
CA VAL A 177 -1.52 3.20 -18.07
C VAL A 177 -2.51 2.34 -18.87
N ASP A 178 -2.23 2.06 -20.14
CA ASP A 178 -3.03 1.17 -20.99
C ASP A 178 -3.12 -0.26 -20.42
N TYR A 179 -2.06 -0.75 -19.83
CA TYR A 179 -2.04 -2.04 -19.15
C TYR A 179 -2.97 -2.05 -17.93
N LEU A 180 -2.92 -1.02 -17.10
CA LEU A 180 -3.79 -0.88 -15.93
C LEU A 180 -5.27 -0.74 -16.32
N ASP A 181 -5.57 0.01 -17.38
CA ASP A 181 -6.92 0.14 -17.94
C ASP A 181 -7.45 -1.21 -18.43
N ARG A 182 -6.67 -1.96 -19.21
CA ARG A 182 -7.05 -3.33 -19.64
C ARG A 182 -7.30 -4.29 -18.48
N LEU A 183 -6.61 -4.13 -17.35
CA LEU A 183 -6.89 -4.86 -16.12
C LEU A 183 -8.13 -4.34 -15.40
N GLY A 184 -8.70 -3.20 -15.85
CA GLY A 184 -9.85 -2.53 -15.26
C GLY A 184 -9.54 -1.99 -13.87
N VAL A 185 -8.31 -1.52 -13.65
CA VAL A 185 -7.95 -0.73 -12.48
C VAL A 185 -8.48 0.68 -12.69
N ARG A 186 -9.32 1.16 -11.76
CA ARG A 186 -10.05 2.43 -11.93
C ARG A 186 -9.35 3.63 -11.28
N HIS A 187 -8.40 3.38 -10.43
CA HIS A 187 -7.66 4.42 -9.73
C HIS A 187 -6.15 4.14 -9.83
N ILE A 188 -5.40 5.18 -10.17
CA ILE A 188 -3.94 5.12 -10.25
C ILE A 188 -3.39 6.22 -9.36
N SER A 189 -2.50 5.86 -8.43
CA SER A 189 -1.67 6.82 -7.70
C SER A 189 -0.32 6.91 -8.41
N ALA A 190 -0.19 7.89 -9.31
CA ALA A 190 1.09 8.17 -9.97
C ALA A 190 1.87 9.21 -9.16
N TYR A 191 3.13 8.91 -8.83
CA TYR A 191 3.99 9.81 -8.06
C TYR A 191 5.46 9.67 -8.45
N SER A 192 6.19 10.79 -8.40
CA SER A 192 7.62 10.82 -8.70
C SER A 192 8.45 10.14 -7.62
N LEU A 193 9.51 9.48 -8.05
CA LEU A 193 10.56 9.00 -7.15
C LEU A 193 11.19 10.18 -6.41
N ILE A 194 11.09 10.18 -5.08
CA ILE A 194 11.81 11.10 -4.21
C ILE A 194 13.08 10.43 -3.71
N LEU A 195 14.21 11.09 -3.87
CA LEU A 195 15.52 10.56 -3.46
C LEU A 195 15.79 10.88 -1.99
N GLU A 196 15.34 9.99 -1.10
CA GLU A 196 15.44 10.19 0.35
C GLU A 196 16.81 9.82 0.91
N LYS A 197 17.34 10.74 1.75
CA LYS A 197 18.64 10.54 2.44
C LYS A 197 18.58 9.32 3.35
N GLY A 198 19.67 8.52 3.34
CA GLY A 198 19.75 7.32 4.17
C GLY A 198 19.29 6.05 3.46
N THR A 199 18.66 6.16 2.28
CA THR A 199 18.28 5.01 1.48
C THR A 199 19.48 4.46 0.68
N PRO A 200 19.48 3.15 0.33
CA PRO A 200 20.49 2.59 -0.57
C PRO A 200 20.55 3.32 -1.91
N LEU A 201 19.40 3.66 -2.50
CA LEU A 201 19.32 4.38 -3.76
C LEU A 201 19.99 5.75 -3.67
N TYR A 202 19.81 6.50 -2.59
CA TYR A 202 20.50 7.78 -2.37
C TYR A 202 22.03 7.60 -2.42
N SER A 203 22.53 6.55 -1.76
CA SER A 203 23.95 6.23 -1.75
C SER A 203 24.49 5.91 -3.15
N ASP A 204 23.70 5.14 -3.95
CA ASP A 204 24.12 4.74 -5.29
C ASP A 204 24.10 5.92 -6.28
N VAL A 205 23.11 6.81 -6.17
CA VAL A 205 23.09 8.06 -6.96
C VAL A 205 24.27 8.97 -6.59
N LYS A 206 24.54 9.15 -5.30
CA LYS A 206 25.69 9.99 -4.84
C LYS A 206 27.04 9.44 -5.27
N LYS A 207 27.17 8.13 -5.44
CA LYS A 207 28.40 7.46 -5.94
C LYS A 207 28.46 7.39 -7.48
N GLY A 208 27.48 7.93 -8.19
CA GLY A 208 27.39 7.86 -9.65
C GLY A 208 27.09 6.48 -10.22
N LYS A 209 26.63 5.53 -9.39
CA LYS A 209 26.25 4.18 -9.86
C LYS A 209 24.89 4.16 -10.54
N THR A 210 24.01 5.09 -10.18
CA THR A 210 22.66 5.24 -10.73
C THR A 210 22.46 6.68 -11.12
N VAL A 211 21.91 6.91 -12.31
CA VAL A 211 21.53 8.21 -12.82
C VAL A 211 20.02 8.28 -12.87
N LEU A 212 19.45 9.26 -12.22
CA LEU A 212 18.02 9.59 -12.30
C LEU A 212 17.77 10.53 -13.48
N PRO A 213 16.59 10.52 -14.08
CA PRO A 213 16.19 11.56 -15.02
C PRO A 213 16.20 12.93 -14.31
N ASP A 214 16.28 14.00 -15.09
CA ASP A 214 16.15 15.36 -14.56
C ASP A 214 14.69 15.68 -14.21
N ASP A 215 14.52 16.80 -13.54
CA ASP A 215 13.19 17.21 -13.07
C ASP A 215 12.27 17.59 -14.23
N ASP A 216 12.80 18.22 -15.29
CA ASP A 216 12.02 18.64 -16.47
C ASP A 216 11.46 17.40 -17.20
N PHE A 217 12.30 16.40 -17.44
CA PHE A 217 11.84 15.14 -18.01
C PHE A 217 10.81 14.43 -17.10
N THR A 218 11.01 14.48 -15.79
CA THR A 218 10.08 13.86 -14.85
C THR A 218 8.70 14.55 -14.87
N VAL A 219 8.67 15.88 -15.02
CA VAL A 219 7.42 16.64 -15.22
C VAL A 219 6.74 16.23 -16.52
N ASP A 220 7.48 16.03 -17.60
CA ASP A 220 6.94 15.61 -18.90
C ASP A 220 6.32 14.20 -18.88
N LEU A 221 6.60 13.38 -17.84
CA LEU A 221 5.99 12.06 -17.66
C LEU A 221 4.55 12.13 -17.11
N TYR A 222 4.15 13.25 -16.48
CA TYR A 222 2.79 13.47 -15.97
C TYR A 222 1.84 13.90 -17.10
#